data_9f88c53bc5238c3353481c8698f5c13c
#
_entry.id   9f88c53bc5238c3353481c8698f5c13c
#
_cell.length_a   1.000
_cell.length_b   1.000
_cell.length_c   1.000
_cell.angle_alpha   90.00
_cell.angle_beta   90.00
_cell.angle_gamma   90.00
#
_symmetry.space_group_name_H-M   'P 1'
#
loop_
_entity.id
_entity.type
_entity.pdbx_description
1 polymer ?
#
loop_
_entity_poly.entity_id
_entity_poly.type
_entity_poly.pdbx_seq_one_letter_code
_entity_poly.pdbx_strand_id
1 'polypeptide(L)'
;PWLVGTALIHSLAVTEKRGSFKSWTVLLAILAFSLSLLGTFLVRSGVLSSVHAFATDPRRGLFILAFLTIAVGASLTLYAWRAPKVGLGARFALVSRETALLGNNVLLVVATGAVLLGTLYPLLLDALGMGKISVGPPYFDAVFMPLMAPTIFLMGVGPLARGRRGDRQRDRLGLRHGRDEHAPERGQDRRRLRRRARDRRGGRRGEDRDPRPGHGPEAR
;
A
#
# COMPACT_ATOMS: atom_id res chain seq x y z
N PRO A 1 -13.11 12.91 6.16
CA PRO A 1 -12.59 12.12 5.03
C PRO A 1 -11.06 12.20 4.88
N TRP A 2 -10.47 13.41 5.03
CA TRP A 2 -9.05 13.65 4.76
C TRP A 2 -8.09 12.78 5.59
N LEU A 3 -8.25 12.70 6.92
CA LEU A 3 -7.41 11.87 7.79
C LEU A 3 -7.47 10.39 7.40
N VAL A 4 -8.68 9.87 7.12
CA VAL A 4 -8.85 8.49 6.65
C VAL A 4 -8.29 8.30 5.25
N GLY A 5 -8.41 9.30 4.38
CA GLY A 5 -7.76 9.29 3.07
C GLY A 5 -6.24 9.20 3.16
N THR A 6 -5.62 9.92 4.09
CA THR A 6 -4.18 9.82 4.37
C THR A 6 -3.80 8.42 4.87
N ALA A 7 -4.58 7.86 5.82
CA ALA A 7 -4.38 6.49 6.27
C ALA A 7 -4.53 5.46 5.13
N LEU A 8 -5.49 5.69 4.22
CA LEU A 8 -5.69 4.86 3.04
C LEU A 8 -4.49 4.88 2.10
N ILE A 9 -3.93 6.05 1.81
CA ILE A 9 -2.73 6.18 0.95
C ILE A 9 -1.55 5.42 1.57
N HIS A 10 -1.32 5.56 2.88
CA HIS A 10 -0.28 4.81 3.59
C HIS A 10 -0.51 3.30 3.50
N SER A 11 -1.75 2.84 3.68
CA SER A 11 -2.13 1.43 3.60
C SER A 11 -1.98 0.87 2.19
N LEU A 12 -2.37 1.63 1.16
CA LEU A 12 -2.20 1.27 -0.25
C LEU A 12 -0.72 1.05 -0.59
N ALA A 13 0.17 1.96 -0.17
CA ALA A 13 1.60 1.85 -0.42
C ALA A 13 2.22 0.58 0.20
N VAL A 14 1.72 0.15 1.37
CA VAL A 14 2.16 -1.10 1.99
C VAL A 14 1.55 -2.32 1.29
N THR A 15 0.28 -2.24 0.93
CA THR A 15 -0.43 -3.32 0.24
C THR A 15 0.20 -3.63 -1.12
N GLU A 16 0.53 -2.59 -1.89
CA GLU A 16 1.16 -2.71 -3.21
C GLU A 16 2.57 -3.32 -3.12
N LYS A 17 3.40 -2.82 -2.20
CA LYS A 17 4.81 -3.24 -2.11
C LYS A 17 5.02 -4.55 -1.38
N ARG A 18 4.14 -4.94 -0.46
CA ARG A 18 4.35 -6.05 0.48
C ARG A 18 3.20 -7.04 0.58
N GLY A 19 2.06 -6.75 -0.05
CA GLY A 19 0.86 -7.59 0.02
C GLY A 19 0.20 -7.65 1.40
N SER A 20 0.64 -6.78 2.34
CA SER A 20 0.09 -6.68 3.70
C SER A 20 -1.05 -5.66 3.76
N PHE A 21 -1.88 -5.68 4.80
CA PHE A 21 -2.97 -4.72 5.06
C PHE A 21 -4.13 -4.74 4.06
N LYS A 22 -4.30 -5.78 3.25
CA LYS A 22 -5.35 -5.85 2.24
C LYS A 22 -6.75 -5.56 2.80
N SER A 23 -7.13 -6.27 3.87
CA SER A 23 -8.42 -6.07 4.53
C SER A 23 -8.56 -4.67 5.13
N TRP A 24 -7.50 -4.17 5.75
CA TRP A 24 -7.45 -2.83 6.32
C TRP A 24 -7.61 -1.75 5.25
N THR A 25 -6.93 -1.91 4.11
CA THR A 25 -7.04 -0.99 2.96
C THR A 25 -8.46 -0.92 2.42
N VAL A 26 -9.15 -2.06 2.28
CA VAL A 26 -10.54 -2.09 1.82
C VAL A 26 -11.46 -1.38 2.82
N LEU A 27 -11.30 -1.64 4.12
CA LEU A 27 -12.08 -0.96 5.17
C LEU A 27 -11.85 0.55 5.18
N LEU A 28 -10.60 1.01 5.04
CA LEU A 28 -10.30 2.43 4.95
C LEU A 28 -10.89 3.08 3.70
N ALA A 29 -10.91 2.39 2.56
CA ALA A 29 -11.55 2.88 1.35
C ALA A 29 -13.06 3.06 1.53
N ILE A 30 -13.75 2.06 2.10
CA ILE A 30 -15.17 2.14 2.42
C ILE A 30 -15.41 3.30 3.39
N LEU A 31 -14.61 3.43 4.45
CA LEU A 31 -14.75 4.47 5.45
C LEU A 31 -14.52 5.87 4.86
N ALA A 32 -13.48 6.07 4.05
CA ALA A 32 -13.20 7.34 3.40
C ALA A 32 -14.36 7.80 2.50
N PHE A 33 -14.89 6.88 1.70
CA PHE A 33 -16.05 7.14 0.85
C PHE A 33 -17.30 7.44 1.67
N SER A 34 -17.58 6.65 2.71
CA SER A 34 -18.73 6.83 3.61
C SER A 34 -18.71 8.20 4.29
N LEU A 35 -17.54 8.63 4.78
CA LEU A 35 -17.38 9.95 5.40
C LEU A 35 -17.54 11.10 4.40
N SER A 36 -17.16 10.92 3.14
CA SER A 36 -17.41 11.91 2.09
C SER A 36 -18.90 12.07 1.81
N LEU A 37 -19.64 10.96 1.68
CA LEU A 37 -21.09 10.99 1.52
C LEU A 37 -21.80 11.55 2.74
N LEU A 38 -21.36 11.17 3.94
CA LEU A 38 -21.91 11.71 5.19
C LEU A 38 -21.72 13.21 5.28
N GLY A 39 -20.54 13.73 4.93
CA GLY A 39 -20.29 15.17 4.87
C GLY A 39 -21.21 15.89 3.89
N THR A 40 -21.40 15.31 2.70
CA THR A 40 -22.35 15.83 1.69
C THR A 40 -23.78 15.82 2.23
N PHE A 41 -24.19 14.76 2.91
CA PHE A 41 -25.51 14.69 3.57
C PHE A 41 -25.67 15.77 4.61
N LEU A 42 -24.72 15.94 5.53
CA LEU A 42 -24.81 16.93 6.62
C LEU A 42 -24.94 18.36 6.10
N VAL A 43 -24.23 18.70 5.03
CA VAL A 43 -24.33 20.04 4.41
C VAL A 43 -25.64 20.23 3.66
N ARG A 44 -26.11 19.21 2.94
CA ARG A 44 -27.32 19.33 2.08
C ARG A 44 -28.62 19.15 2.82
N SER A 45 -28.66 18.35 3.89
CA SER A 45 -29.87 18.09 4.69
C SER A 45 -30.30 19.28 5.49
N GLY A 46 -29.45 20.28 5.74
CA GLY A 46 -29.76 21.40 6.64
C GLY A 46 -29.66 21.04 8.13
N VAL A 47 -29.22 19.83 8.46
CA VAL A 47 -28.99 19.39 9.85
C VAL A 47 -27.91 20.21 10.53
N LEU A 48 -26.89 20.62 9.78
CA LEU A 48 -25.87 21.56 10.24
C LEU A 48 -26.21 22.97 9.77
N SER A 49 -26.47 23.88 10.71
CA SER A 49 -26.48 25.30 10.44
C SER A 49 -25.05 25.79 10.20
N SER A 50 -24.67 25.93 8.95
CA SER A 50 -23.34 26.37 8.53
C SER A 50 -23.48 27.53 7.56
N VAL A 51 -22.51 28.43 7.56
CA VAL A 51 -22.36 29.47 6.52
C VAL A 51 -22.31 28.92 5.10
N HIS A 52 -22.08 27.62 4.95
CA HIS A 52 -22.07 26.87 3.70
C HIS A 52 -23.39 26.19 3.36
N ALA A 53 -24.44 26.38 4.17
CA ALA A 53 -25.75 25.78 3.96
C ALA A 53 -26.64 26.65 3.00
N PHE A 54 -26.07 27.14 1.91
CA PHE A 54 -26.76 28.01 0.94
C PHE A 54 -27.94 27.34 0.21
N ALA A 55 -28.05 26.04 0.24
CA ALA A 55 -29.05 25.30 -0.49
C ALA A 55 -29.48 24.07 0.30
N THR A 56 -30.10 24.31 1.44
CA THR A 56 -30.79 23.24 2.19
C THR A 56 -31.99 22.73 1.39
N ASP A 57 -31.89 21.46 1.00
CA ASP A 57 -33.00 20.79 0.29
C ASP A 57 -33.20 19.43 0.97
N PRO A 58 -34.24 19.34 1.84
CA PRO A 58 -34.53 18.11 2.57
C PRO A 58 -34.76 16.88 1.68
N ARG A 59 -35.31 17.08 0.47
CA ARG A 59 -35.56 15.96 -0.46
C ARG A 59 -34.24 15.39 -1.00
N ARG A 60 -33.29 16.25 -1.34
CA ARG A 60 -31.97 15.83 -1.76
C ARG A 60 -31.18 15.24 -0.59
N GLY A 61 -31.34 15.76 0.62
CA GLY A 61 -30.79 15.19 1.85
C GLY A 61 -31.24 13.75 2.05
N LEU A 62 -32.52 13.48 1.92
CA LEU A 62 -33.09 12.13 2.05
C LEU A 62 -32.58 11.18 0.97
N PHE A 63 -32.45 11.64 -0.28
CA PHE A 63 -31.85 10.85 -1.36
C PHE A 63 -30.40 10.48 -1.05
N ILE A 64 -29.60 11.44 -0.59
CA ILE A 64 -28.19 11.18 -0.24
C ILE A 64 -28.09 10.22 0.94
N LEU A 65 -28.97 10.33 1.93
CA LEU A 65 -29.02 9.41 3.07
C LEU A 65 -29.37 7.98 2.64
N ALA A 66 -30.38 7.83 1.76
CA ALA A 66 -30.74 6.52 1.21
C ALA A 66 -29.59 5.92 0.41
N PHE A 67 -28.93 6.73 -0.45
CA PHE A 67 -27.77 6.31 -1.18
C PHE A 67 -26.58 5.92 -0.28
N LEU A 68 -26.32 6.71 0.75
CA LEU A 68 -25.30 6.41 1.77
C LEU A 68 -25.59 5.06 2.44
N THR A 69 -26.81 4.84 2.89
CA THR A 69 -27.21 3.60 3.56
C THR A 69 -27.02 2.38 2.65
N ILE A 70 -27.48 2.48 1.41
CA ILE A 70 -27.35 1.40 0.43
C ILE A 70 -25.87 1.16 0.09
N ALA A 71 -25.11 2.20 -0.24
CA ALA A 71 -23.72 2.08 -0.65
C ALA A 71 -22.84 1.52 0.47
N VAL A 72 -22.98 2.04 1.70
CA VAL A 72 -22.21 1.56 2.85
C VAL A 72 -22.67 0.17 3.26
N GLY A 73 -23.97 -0.06 3.36
CA GLY A 73 -24.54 -1.36 3.71
C GLY A 73 -24.12 -2.45 2.72
N ALA A 74 -24.27 -2.21 1.42
CA ALA A 74 -23.83 -3.15 0.39
C ALA A 74 -22.31 -3.40 0.43
N SER A 75 -21.51 -2.34 0.60
CA SER A 75 -20.04 -2.45 0.67
C SER A 75 -19.59 -3.27 1.88
N LEU A 76 -20.16 -3.02 3.06
CA LEU A 76 -19.82 -3.76 4.28
C LEU A 76 -20.31 -5.21 4.22
N THR A 77 -21.51 -5.45 3.67
CA THR A 77 -22.05 -6.80 3.47
C THR A 77 -21.17 -7.59 2.50
N LEU A 78 -20.78 -7.00 1.38
CA LEU A 78 -19.88 -7.62 0.40
C LEU A 78 -18.50 -7.87 1.00
N TYR A 79 -17.99 -6.93 1.80
CA TYR A 79 -16.73 -7.09 2.52
C TYR A 79 -16.82 -8.26 3.50
N ALA A 80 -17.85 -8.31 4.35
CA ALA A 80 -18.05 -9.39 5.32
C ALA A 80 -18.14 -10.76 4.63
N TRP A 81 -18.85 -10.84 3.51
CA TRP A 81 -18.98 -12.08 2.73
C TRP A 81 -17.66 -12.53 2.11
N ARG A 82 -16.86 -11.58 1.65
CA ARG A 82 -15.57 -11.87 0.99
C ARG A 82 -14.34 -11.79 1.89
N ALA A 83 -14.49 -11.34 3.12
CA ALA A 83 -13.38 -11.19 4.07
C ALA A 83 -12.48 -12.43 4.19
N PRO A 84 -12.99 -13.69 4.24
CA PRO A 84 -12.15 -14.87 4.29
C PRO A 84 -11.25 -15.06 3.07
N LYS A 85 -11.68 -14.55 1.89
CA LYS A 85 -10.92 -14.66 0.63
C LYS A 85 -9.83 -13.57 0.50
N VAL A 86 -10.00 -12.45 1.18
CA VAL A 86 -9.03 -11.34 1.13
C VAL A 86 -7.73 -11.71 1.87
N GLY A 87 -7.83 -12.56 2.88
CA GLY A 87 -6.71 -12.99 3.71
C GLY A 87 -6.18 -11.90 4.64
N LEU A 88 -5.46 -12.31 5.67
CA LEU A 88 -4.87 -11.40 6.65
C LEU A 88 -3.58 -10.72 6.14
N GLY A 89 -3.08 -11.14 4.98
CA GLY A 89 -1.82 -10.65 4.43
C GLY A 89 -0.58 -11.28 5.09
N ALA A 90 0.60 -10.82 4.71
CA ALA A 90 1.86 -11.29 5.25
C ALA A 90 2.03 -10.88 6.72
N ARG A 91 2.57 -11.78 7.55
CA ARG A 91 2.93 -11.47 8.94
C ARG A 91 4.15 -10.54 8.96
N PHE A 92 4.15 -9.58 9.87
CA PHE A 92 5.25 -8.64 10.06
C PHE A 92 5.70 -8.63 11.53
N ALA A 93 6.96 -8.23 11.77
CA ALA A 93 7.51 -8.16 13.12
C ALA A 93 6.91 -6.98 13.90
N LEU A 94 6.75 -7.14 15.22
CA LEU A 94 6.21 -6.08 16.10
C LEU A 94 7.02 -4.78 16.04
N VAL A 95 8.34 -4.88 15.88
CA VAL A 95 9.21 -3.71 15.67
C VAL A 95 9.60 -3.66 14.21
N SER A 96 8.74 -3.09 13.39
CA SER A 96 8.95 -2.94 11.96
C SER A 96 8.38 -1.61 11.47
N ARG A 97 8.78 -1.21 10.27
CA ARG A 97 8.21 -0.04 9.61
C ARG A 97 6.71 -0.20 9.37
N GLU A 98 6.26 -1.41 9.10
CA GLU A 98 4.85 -1.75 8.91
C GLU A 98 4.05 -1.51 10.19
N THR A 99 4.59 -1.88 11.34
CA THR A 99 3.95 -1.64 12.64
C THR A 99 3.85 -0.15 12.93
N ALA A 100 4.88 0.64 12.64
CA ALA A 100 4.83 2.09 12.78
C ALA A 100 3.78 2.72 11.85
N LEU A 101 3.67 2.26 10.59
CA LEU A 101 2.64 2.72 9.66
C LEU A 101 1.23 2.30 10.09
N LEU A 102 1.08 1.08 10.62
CA LEU A 102 -0.21 0.64 11.18
C LEU A 102 -0.60 1.48 12.39
N GLY A 103 0.33 1.72 13.32
CA GLY A 103 0.11 2.60 14.47
C GLY A 103 -0.33 4.01 14.06
N ASN A 104 0.37 4.59 13.09
CA ASN A 104 -0.01 5.88 12.51
C ASN A 104 -1.42 5.86 11.87
N ASN A 105 -1.75 4.82 11.12
CA ASN A 105 -3.08 4.67 10.53
C ASN A 105 -4.19 4.54 11.60
N VAL A 106 -3.93 3.79 12.66
CA VAL A 106 -4.87 3.65 13.78
C VAL A 106 -5.07 5.01 14.46
N LEU A 107 -4.01 5.77 14.73
CA LEU A 107 -4.13 7.11 15.30
C LEU A 107 -4.94 8.06 14.41
N LEU A 108 -4.73 8.03 13.09
CA LEU A 108 -5.51 8.83 12.13
C LEU A 108 -6.99 8.45 12.14
N VAL A 109 -7.31 7.16 12.24
CA VAL A 109 -8.70 6.69 12.34
C VAL A 109 -9.33 7.10 13.67
N VAL A 110 -8.61 6.97 14.78
CA VAL A 110 -9.07 7.41 16.11
C VAL A 110 -9.29 8.93 16.13
N ALA A 111 -8.38 9.71 15.57
CA ALA A 111 -8.54 11.16 15.44
C ALA A 111 -9.77 11.51 14.57
N THR A 112 -10.02 10.76 13.49
CA THR A 112 -11.25 10.91 12.69
C THR A 112 -12.50 10.63 13.52
N GLY A 113 -12.48 9.55 14.31
CA GLY A 113 -13.59 9.19 15.22
C GLY A 113 -13.85 10.27 16.27
N ALA A 114 -12.80 10.84 16.86
CA ALA A 114 -12.89 11.92 17.82
C ALA A 114 -13.54 13.18 17.22
N VAL A 115 -13.09 13.59 16.02
CA VAL A 115 -13.68 14.72 15.31
C VAL A 115 -15.13 14.43 14.93
N LEU A 116 -15.42 13.22 14.45
CA LEU A 116 -16.78 12.81 14.08
C LEU A 116 -17.71 12.82 15.30
N LEU A 117 -17.26 12.29 16.45
CA LEU A 117 -18.00 12.30 17.70
C LEU A 117 -18.29 13.73 18.15
N GLY A 118 -17.28 14.60 18.20
CA GLY A 118 -17.45 16.00 18.56
C GLY A 118 -18.40 16.77 17.65
N THR A 119 -18.50 16.35 16.38
CA THR A 119 -19.40 16.98 15.39
C THR A 119 -20.82 16.43 15.48
N LEU A 120 -21.00 15.11 15.60
CA LEU A 120 -22.30 14.45 15.55
C LEU A 120 -23.00 14.39 16.90
N TYR A 121 -22.28 14.36 18.01
CA TYR A 121 -22.84 14.23 19.35
C TYR A 121 -23.83 15.36 19.71
N PRO A 122 -23.50 16.67 19.49
CA PRO A 122 -24.45 17.73 19.67
C PRO A 122 -25.72 17.58 18.85
N LEU A 123 -25.57 17.17 17.59
CA LEU A 123 -26.71 16.96 16.68
C LEU A 123 -27.62 15.82 17.14
N LEU A 124 -27.01 14.75 17.66
CA LEU A 124 -27.77 13.63 18.21
C LEU A 124 -28.58 14.03 19.44
N LEU A 125 -27.98 14.79 20.36
CA LEU A 125 -28.68 15.28 21.55
C LEU A 125 -29.84 16.23 21.21
N ASP A 126 -29.63 17.14 20.26
CA ASP A 126 -30.69 18.04 19.77
C ASP A 126 -31.84 17.25 19.13
N ALA A 127 -31.53 16.25 18.30
CA ALA A 127 -32.53 15.39 17.67
C ALA A 127 -33.31 14.53 18.65
N LEU A 128 -32.71 14.15 19.78
CA LEU A 128 -33.38 13.39 20.86
C LEU A 128 -34.13 14.29 21.86
N GLY A 129 -34.10 15.62 21.68
CA GLY A 129 -34.72 16.56 22.61
C GLY A 129 -34.02 16.65 23.97
N MET A 130 -32.79 16.19 24.09
CA MET A 130 -32.00 16.18 25.33
C MET A 130 -31.27 17.50 25.61
N GLY A 131 -31.60 18.55 24.87
CA GLY A 131 -31.03 19.88 25.00
C GLY A 131 -29.93 20.16 23.96
N LYS A 132 -29.57 21.44 23.85
CA LYS A 132 -28.51 21.92 22.93
C LYS A 132 -27.22 22.08 23.66
N ILE A 133 -26.22 21.32 23.27
CA ILE A 133 -24.85 21.51 23.74
C ILE A 133 -23.99 22.01 22.57
N SER A 134 -22.96 22.76 22.89
CA SER A 134 -21.95 23.19 21.92
C SER A 134 -20.63 22.52 22.27
N VAL A 135 -20.08 21.82 21.31
CA VAL A 135 -18.72 21.28 21.38
C VAL A 135 -17.82 22.24 20.63
N GLY A 136 -16.95 22.92 21.37
CA GLY A 136 -16.09 23.98 20.85
C GLY A 136 -14.62 23.64 20.88
N PRO A 137 -13.75 24.65 20.65
CA PRO A 137 -12.29 24.49 20.63
C PRO A 137 -11.72 23.69 21.80
N PRO A 138 -12.16 23.88 23.09
CA PRO A 138 -11.59 23.15 24.21
C PRO A 138 -11.65 21.62 24.07
N TYR A 139 -12.72 21.09 23.47
CA TYR A 139 -12.82 19.64 23.20
C TYR A 139 -11.78 19.20 22.17
N PHE A 140 -11.67 19.93 21.06
CA PHE A 140 -10.74 19.57 20.00
C PHE A 140 -9.29 19.73 20.47
N ASP A 141 -8.97 20.73 21.22
CA ASP A 141 -7.63 20.93 21.81
C ASP A 141 -7.27 19.79 22.76
N ALA A 142 -8.21 19.40 23.62
CA ALA A 142 -7.98 18.34 24.61
C ALA A 142 -7.90 16.93 23.99
N VAL A 143 -8.57 16.67 22.89
CA VAL A 143 -8.65 15.33 22.30
C VAL A 143 -7.81 15.19 21.04
N PHE A 144 -7.89 16.15 20.12
CA PHE A 144 -7.22 16.07 18.82
C PHE A 144 -5.69 16.30 18.93
N MET A 145 -5.26 17.27 19.74
CA MET A 145 -3.84 17.59 19.89
C MET A 145 -3.02 16.43 20.45
N PRO A 146 -3.45 15.75 21.54
CA PRO A 146 -2.73 14.58 22.06
C PRO A 146 -2.67 13.42 21.07
N LEU A 147 -3.66 13.28 20.19
CA LEU A 147 -3.66 12.25 19.14
C LEU A 147 -2.74 12.60 17.97
N MET A 148 -2.66 13.88 17.62
CA MET A 148 -1.82 14.34 16.51
C MET A 148 -0.34 14.37 16.84
N ALA A 149 0.04 14.64 18.08
CA ALA A 149 1.46 14.67 18.51
C ALA A 149 2.18 13.34 18.22
N PRO A 150 1.70 12.15 18.70
CA PRO A 150 2.33 10.89 18.36
C PRO A 150 2.20 10.54 16.86
N THR A 151 1.14 10.98 16.18
CA THR A 151 0.98 10.80 14.73
C THR A 151 2.10 11.49 13.96
N ILE A 152 2.36 12.77 14.25
CA ILE A 152 3.45 13.56 13.64
C ILE A 152 4.81 12.94 13.98
N PHE A 153 5.01 12.53 15.23
CA PHE A 153 6.24 11.86 15.65
C PHE A 153 6.49 10.56 14.86
N LEU A 154 5.47 9.70 14.71
CA LEU A 154 5.58 8.46 13.93
C LEU A 154 5.84 8.73 12.44
N MET A 155 5.26 9.80 11.89
CA MET A 155 5.53 10.22 10.51
C MET A 155 7.00 10.64 10.34
N GLY A 156 7.59 11.34 11.30
CA GLY A 156 9.00 11.75 11.28
C GLY A 156 9.97 10.58 11.45
N VAL A 157 9.65 9.64 12.36
CA VAL A 157 10.50 8.48 12.66
C VAL A 157 10.39 7.37 11.62
N GLY A 158 9.24 7.22 10.95
CA GLY A 158 8.98 6.16 9.99
C GLY A 158 10.04 5.99 8.88
N PRO A 159 10.51 7.06 8.23
CA PRO A 159 11.59 7.00 7.24
C PRO A 159 12.95 6.59 7.84
N LEU A 160 13.22 6.95 9.11
CA LEU A 160 14.48 6.65 9.81
C LEU A 160 14.52 5.19 10.29
N ALA A 161 13.39 4.59 10.55
CA ALA A 161 13.24 3.18 10.91
C ALA A 161 13.50 2.22 9.73
N ARG A 162 14.46 2.56 8.87
CA ARG A 162 14.91 1.74 7.75
C ARG A 162 15.57 0.48 8.29
N GLY A 163 14.83 -0.63 8.26
CA GLY A 163 15.25 -1.89 8.85
C GLY A 163 16.51 -2.46 8.21
N ARG A 164 17.64 -2.33 8.90
CA ARG A 164 18.89 -3.06 8.61
C ARG A 164 18.74 -4.59 8.58
N ARG A 165 17.61 -5.13 9.06
CA ARG A 165 17.36 -6.59 9.10
C ARG A 165 16.78 -7.16 7.81
N GLY A 166 16.02 -6.41 7.03
CA GLY A 166 15.44 -6.90 5.78
C GLY A 166 16.49 -7.18 4.70
N ASP A 167 17.53 -6.35 4.62
CA ASP A 167 18.61 -6.52 3.65
C ASP A 167 19.50 -7.71 4.00
N ARG A 168 19.83 -7.91 5.29
CA ARG A 168 20.64 -9.05 5.75
C ARG A 168 19.93 -10.40 5.59
N GLN A 169 18.62 -10.45 5.69
CA GLN A 169 17.84 -11.67 5.50
C GLN A 169 17.67 -12.00 4.01
N ARG A 170 17.56 -11.01 3.14
CA ARG A 170 17.58 -11.18 1.68
C ARG A 170 18.94 -11.67 1.20
N ASP A 171 20.03 -11.13 1.75
CA ASP A 171 21.39 -11.58 1.44
C ASP A 171 21.66 -13.03 1.94
N ARG A 172 21.11 -13.40 3.11
CA ARG A 172 21.25 -14.78 3.65
C ARG A 172 20.41 -15.82 2.90
N LEU A 173 19.27 -15.43 2.33
CA LEU A 173 18.38 -16.32 1.58
C LEU A 173 18.72 -16.38 0.08
N GLY A 174 19.78 -15.70 -0.37
CA GLY A 174 20.19 -15.69 -1.79
C GLY A 174 19.13 -15.09 -2.74
N LEU A 175 18.11 -14.43 -2.20
CA LEU A 175 17.03 -13.82 -2.98
C LEU A 175 17.47 -12.47 -3.58
N ARG A 176 18.61 -12.44 -4.25
CA ARG A 176 18.97 -11.41 -5.22
C ARG A 176 18.17 -11.62 -6.52
N HIS A 177 16.86 -11.65 -6.44
CA HIS A 177 16.04 -11.51 -7.64
C HIS A 177 15.98 -10.03 -8.00
N GLY A 178 16.63 -9.65 -9.09
CA GLY A 178 16.43 -8.38 -9.74
C GLY A 178 17.66 -7.56 -10.09
N ARG A 179 18.86 -8.14 -10.06
CA ARG A 179 20.05 -7.44 -10.62
C ARG A 179 20.76 -8.19 -11.73
N ASP A 180 20.37 -9.42 -12.03
CA ASP A 180 21.03 -10.24 -13.05
C ASP A 180 20.28 -10.25 -14.40
N GLU A 181 19.13 -9.60 -14.52
CA GLU A 181 18.43 -9.48 -15.81
C GLU A 181 19.06 -8.44 -16.76
N HIS A 182 20.02 -7.65 -16.28
CA HIS A 182 20.79 -6.73 -17.12
C HIS A 182 22.31 -6.92 -16.99
N ALA A 183 22.79 -8.11 -16.64
CA ALA A 183 24.18 -8.46 -16.84
C ALA A 183 24.35 -8.82 -18.32
N PRO A 184 24.92 -7.93 -19.15
CA PRO A 184 25.07 -8.22 -20.56
C PRO A 184 26.01 -9.42 -20.73
N GLU A 185 25.72 -10.24 -21.73
CA GLU A 185 26.36 -11.41 -22.31
C GLU A 185 27.90 -11.49 -22.28
N ARG A 186 28.62 -10.80 -21.41
CA ARG A 186 30.08 -10.79 -21.30
C ARG A 186 30.67 -12.15 -20.93
N GLY A 187 29.90 -13.04 -20.35
CA GLY A 187 30.34 -14.39 -20.00
C GLY A 187 30.28 -15.37 -21.19
N GLN A 188 29.29 -15.22 -22.05
CA GLN A 188 29.15 -16.08 -23.25
C GLN A 188 30.16 -15.70 -24.35
N ASP A 189 30.45 -14.41 -24.48
CA ASP A 189 31.43 -13.92 -25.47
C ASP A 189 32.86 -14.37 -25.14
N ARG A 190 33.23 -14.39 -23.84
CA ARG A 190 34.53 -14.95 -23.42
C ARG A 190 34.64 -16.46 -23.66
N ARG A 191 33.55 -17.22 -23.58
CA ARG A 191 33.54 -18.66 -23.90
C ARG A 191 33.60 -18.88 -25.41
N ARG A 192 32.94 -18.07 -26.22
CA ARG A 192 33.00 -18.11 -27.70
C ARG A 192 34.41 -17.73 -28.22
N LEU A 193 35.02 -16.68 -27.63
CA LEU A 193 36.40 -16.28 -27.98
C LEU A 193 37.44 -17.35 -27.60
N ARG A 194 37.29 -18.02 -26.46
CA ARG A 194 38.16 -19.13 -26.06
C ARG A 194 38.03 -20.37 -26.97
N ARG A 195 36.83 -20.70 -27.44
CA ARG A 195 36.58 -21.76 -28.41
C ARG A 195 37.24 -21.42 -29.76
N ARG A 196 37.02 -20.22 -30.30
CA ARG A 196 37.66 -19.77 -31.55
C ARG A 196 39.21 -19.75 -31.49
N ALA A 197 39.78 -19.40 -30.34
CA ALA A 197 41.21 -19.44 -30.12
C ALA A 197 41.77 -20.88 -30.07
N ARG A 198 40.98 -21.83 -29.56
CA ARG A 198 41.34 -23.24 -29.49
C ARG A 198 41.27 -23.92 -30.86
N ASP A 199 40.26 -23.59 -31.65
CA ASP A 199 40.10 -24.11 -33.03
C ASP A 199 41.21 -23.62 -33.97
N ARG A 200 41.65 -22.35 -33.83
CA ARG A 200 42.80 -21.81 -34.59
C ARG A 200 44.14 -22.46 -34.23
N ARG A 201 44.31 -22.96 -33.00
CA ARG A 201 45.53 -23.70 -32.61
C ARG A 201 45.48 -25.16 -33.02
N GLY A 202 44.28 -25.77 -33.11
CA GLY A 202 44.08 -27.13 -33.60
C GLY A 202 44.30 -27.27 -35.12
N GLY A 203 43.87 -26.26 -35.90
CA GLY A 203 44.00 -26.24 -37.36
C GLY A 203 45.43 -26.11 -37.88
N ARG A 204 46.38 -25.57 -37.11
CA ARG A 204 47.79 -25.43 -37.52
C ARG A 204 48.65 -26.67 -37.28
N ARG A 205 48.14 -27.72 -36.59
CA ARG A 205 48.87 -28.99 -36.36
C ARG A 205 48.56 -30.08 -37.37
N GLY A 206 47.66 -29.83 -38.33
CA GLY A 206 47.26 -30.80 -39.34
C GLY A 206 47.94 -30.65 -40.72
N GLU A 207 48.74 -29.57 -40.93
CA GLU A 207 49.20 -29.19 -42.25
C GLU A 207 50.68 -29.55 -42.52
N ASP A 208 51.42 -30.15 -41.55
CA ASP A 208 52.79 -30.58 -41.69
C ASP A 208 52.90 -32.13 -41.69
N ARG A 209 52.17 -32.83 -42.56
CA ARG A 209 52.39 -34.21 -42.91
C ARG A 209 52.67 -34.30 -44.44
N ASP A 210 53.91 -34.23 -44.77
CA ASP A 210 54.55 -34.50 -46.01
C ASP A 210 54.15 -35.89 -46.59
N PRO A 211 53.68 -36.01 -47.85
CA PRO A 211 53.37 -37.28 -48.48
C PRO A 211 54.68 -37.90 -49.06
N ARG A 212 55.13 -39.01 -48.49
CA ARG A 212 56.18 -39.81 -49.07
C ARG A 212 55.70 -40.49 -50.37
N PRO A 213 56.52 -40.51 -51.41
CA PRO A 213 56.14 -41.17 -52.67
C PRO A 213 56.16 -42.70 -52.53
N GLY A 214 55.05 -43.37 -52.85
CA GLY A 214 54.97 -44.81 -52.89
C GLY A 214 55.61 -45.43 -54.14
N HIS A 215 56.45 -46.41 -53.93
CA HIS A 215 56.94 -47.32 -54.98
C HIS A 215 55.78 -48.26 -55.39
N GLY A 216 55.51 -48.34 -56.68
CA GLY A 216 54.67 -49.34 -57.29
C GLY A 216 55.36 -50.71 -57.41
N PRO A 217 54.56 -51.78 -57.36
CA PRO A 217 55.08 -53.10 -57.74
C PRO A 217 54.87 -53.39 -59.22
N GLU A 218 55.95 -53.84 -59.84
CA GLU A 218 55.92 -54.44 -61.16
C GLU A 218 55.27 -55.83 -61.21
N ALA A 219 54.82 -56.15 -62.38
CA ALA A 219 54.16 -57.32 -62.92
C ALA A 219 54.68 -58.70 -62.45
N ARG A 220 53.80 -59.61 -62.26
CA ARG A 220 53.58 -60.89 -63.01
C ARG A 220 52.29 -61.55 -62.64
#